data_f08d9cac9da44f643acbd70eef968828
#
_entry.id   f08d9cac9da44f643acbd70eef968828
#
_cell.length_a   1.000
_cell.length_b   1.000
_cell.length_c   1.000
_cell.angle_alpha   90.00
_cell.angle_beta   90.00
_cell.angle_gamma   90.00
#
_symmetry.space_group_name_H-M   'P 1'
#
loop_
_entity.id
_entity.type
_entity.pdbx_description
1 polymer ?
#
loop_
_entity_poly.entity_id
_entity_poly.type
_entity_poly.pdbx_seq_one_letter_code
_entity_poly.pdbx_strand_id
1 'polypeptide(L)'
;MQKEGASEIMSREIERFRDIYKYVDVRTDGKAVYLMLGLEVQDKVHYAMPVRTMLYDAMEYASQVQKNAKLIKKSGREKAERKVDSGEFLSGFRKDDRLIPVITLVLYLNPDIWDGPRSLSDMYAPYDDAIKPYINDYKINLISPAELGHEDFMKFHTDLGKVLEFIKFSDDKGKME
;
A
#
# COMPACT_ATOMS: atom_id res chain seq x y z
N MET A 1 28.61 -1.00 -12.05
CA MET A 1 27.86 -2.05 -12.76
C MET A 1 27.05 -3.00 -11.85
N GLN A 2 27.11 -2.87 -10.51
CA GLN A 2 26.36 -3.74 -9.57
C GLN A 2 25.06 -3.14 -8.99
N LYS A 3 24.77 -1.85 -9.20
CA LYS A 3 23.58 -1.20 -8.62
C LYS A 3 22.30 -1.29 -9.47
N GLU A 4 22.42 -1.54 -10.76
CA GLU A 4 21.24 -1.65 -11.65
C GLU A 4 20.50 -2.99 -11.49
N GLY A 5 21.22 -4.07 -11.24
CA GLY A 5 20.63 -5.39 -11.03
C GLY A 5 19.79 -5.50 -9.77
N ALA A 6 20.19 -4.85 -8.65
CA ALA A 6 19.45 -4.90 -7.39
C ALA A 6 18.10 -4.16 -7.47
N SER A 7 18.04 -3.05 -8.21
CA SER A 7 16.82 -2.26 -8.41
C SER A 7 15.78 -2.98 -9.27
N GLU A 8 16.24 -3.69 -10.29
CA GLU A 8 15.35 -4.44 -11.19
C GLU A 8 14.89 -5.75 -10.55
N ILE A 9 15.73 -6.37 -9.73
CA ILE A 9 15.38 -7.53 -8.92
C ILE A 9 14.35 -7.13 -7.86
N MET A 10 14.54 -6.02 -7.15
CA MET A 10 13.56 -5.51 -6.19
C MET A 10 12.20 -5.22 -6.82
N SER A 11 12.15 -4.56 -7.99
CA SER A 11 10.88 -4.28 -8.69
C SER A 11 10.14 -5.56 -9.09
N ARG A 12 10.87 -6.57 -9.56
CA ARG A 12 10.31 -7.89 -9.94
C ARG A 12 9.86 -8.70 -8.72
N GLU A 13 10.52 -8.54 -7.58
CA GLU A 13 10.09 -9.16 -6.33
C GLU A 13 8.82 -8.53 -5.79
N ILE A 14 8.65 -7.21 -5.89
CA ILE A 14 7.41 -6.53 -5.48
C ILE A 14 6.19 -7.06 -6.23
N GLU A 15 6.30 -7.22 -7.56
CA GLU A 15 5.21 -7.78 -8.38
C GLU A 15 4.89 -9.25 -8.03
N ARG A 16 5.85 -9.97 -7.45
CA ARG A 16 5.70 -11.38 -7.03
C ARG A 16 5.03 -11.55 -5.66
N PHE A 17 5.02 -10.52 -4.82
CA PHE A 17 4.57 -10.62 -3.42
C PHE A 17 3.22 -9.96 -3.16
N ARG A 18 2.67 -9.21 -4.11
CA ARG A 18 1.31 -8.65 -4.02
C ARG A 18 0.35 -9.41 -4.91
N ASP A 19 -0.81 -9.75 -4.37
CA ASP A 19 -1.84 -10.48 -5.12
C ASP A 19 -2.38 -9.64 -6.27
N ILE A 20 -2.59 -8.34 -6.05
CA ILE A 20 -3.03 -7.39 -7.08
C ILE A 20 -2.35 -6.05 -6.86
N TYR A 21 -1.90 -5.43 -7.96
CA TYR A 21 -1.31 -4.10 -7.96
C TYR A 21 -1.71 -3.32 -9.22
N LYS A 22 -2.38 -2.18 -9.06
CA LYS A 22 -2.90 -1.39 -10.17
C LYS A 22 -2.83 0.11 -9.93
N TYR A 23 -2.60 0.87 -11.01
CA TYR A 23 -2.89 2.30 -11.03
C TYR A 23 -4.39 2.52 -11.11
N VAL A 24 -4.92 3.40 -10.28
CA VAL A 24 -6.34 3.72 -10.22
C VAL A 24 -6.51 5.24 -10.38
N ASP A 25 -7.43 5.64 -11.25
CA ASP A 25 -7.89 7.02 -11.37
C ASP A 25 -9.17 7.16 -10.50
N VAL A 26 -9.03 7.85 -9.39
CA VAL A 26 -10.16 8.15 -8.50
C VAL A 26 -10.58 9.58 -8.73
N ARG A 27 -11.84 9.78 -9.11
CA ARG A 27 -12.44 11.09 -9.28
C ARG A 27 -13.21 11.49 -8.04
N THR A 28 -12.70 12.50 -7.33
CA THR A 28 -13.37 13.09 -6.17
C THR A 28 -13.53 14.59 -6.43
N ASP A 29 -14.76 15.10 -6.34
CA ASP A 29 -15.10 16.52 -6.52
C ASP A 29 -14.57 17.15 -7.84
N GLY A 30 -14.65 16.38 -8.93
CA GLY A 30 -14.20 16.82 -10.26
C GLY A 30 -12.67 16.87 -10.44
N LYS A 31 -11.90 16.44 -9.45
CA LYS A 31 -10.44 16.31 -9.54
C LYS A 31 -10.06 14.85 -9.71
N ALA A 32 -9.21 14.57 -10.70
CA ALA A 32 -8.59 13.26 -10.83
C ALA A 32 -7.46 13.14 -9.81
N VAL A 33 -7.52 12.11 -8.96
CA VAL A 33 -6.44 11.73 -8.06
C VAL A 33 -5.92 10.38 -8.53
N TYR A 34 -4.67 10.35 -8.96
CA TYR A 34 -4.00 9.10 -9.30
C TYR A 34 -3.48 8.48 -8.03
N LEU A 35 -3.74 7.20 -7.85
CA LEU A 35 -3.21 6.43 -6.73
C LEU A 35 -2.80 5.03 -7.22
N MET A 36 -1.92 4.41 -6.45
CA MET A 36 -1.53 3.02 -6.65
C MET A 36 -2.23 2.17 -5.59
N LEU A 37 -3.02 1.22 -6.03
CA LEU A 37 -3.75 0.31 -5.16
C LEU A 37 -3.05 -1.05 -5.14
N GLY A 38 -2.63 -1.46 -3.95
CA GLY A 38 -2.18 -2.81 -3.64
C GLY A 38 -3.28 -3.57 -2.92
N LEU A 39 -3.45 -4.85 -3.21
CA LEU A 39 -4.37 -5.74 -2.50
C LEU A 39 -3.60 -6.95 -2.00
N GLU A 40 -3.74 -7.23 -0.71
CA GLU A 40 -3.23 -8.41 -0.01
C GLU A 40 -4.41 -9.24 0.47
N VAL A 41 -4.56 -10.45 -0.04
CA VAL A 41 -5.64 -11.37 0.37
C VAL A 41 -5.10 -12.34 1.40
N GLN A 42 -5.79 -12.46 2.54
CA GLN A 42 -5.38 -13.30 3.66
C GLN A 42 -6.55 -14.19 4.11
N ASP A 43 -6.32 -15.47 4.28
CA ASP A 43 -7.24 -16.43 4.89
C ASP A 43 -6.93 -16.65 6.38
N LYS A 44 -5.73 -16.28 6.81
CA LYS A 44 -5.25 -16.34 8.20
C LYS A 44 -4.66 -15.02 8.62
N VAL A 45 -4.67 -14.76 9.92
CA VAL A 45 -4.04 -13.56 10.47
C VAL A 45 -2.54 -13.60 10.27
N HIS A 46 -2.01 -12.57 9.67
CA HIS A 46 -0.57 -12.37 9.53
C HIS A 46 -0.11 -11.33 10.56
N TYR A 47 0.45 -11.79 11.67
CA TYR A 47 0.80 -10.93 12.81
C TYR A 47 1.87 -9.88 12.55
N ALA A 48 2.59 -9.94 11.44
CA ALA A 48 3.51 -8.90 11.00
C ALA A 48 2.97 -8.10 9.79
N MET A 49 1.65 -8.04 9.60
CA MET A 49 1.02 -7.37 8.45
C MET A 49 1.38 -5.88 8.34
N PRO A 50 1.44 -5.08 9.43
CA PRO A 50 1.86 -3.68 9.33
C PRO A 50 3.28 -3.51 8.75
N VAL A 51 4.21 -4.37 9.13
CA VAL A 51 5.58 -4.34 8.59
C VAL A 51 5.59 -4.74 7.12
N ARG A 52 4.83 -5.77 6.76
CA ARG A 52 4.75 -6.28 5.39
C ARG A 52 4.19 -5.23 4.43
N THR A 53 3.06 -4.62 4.76
CA THR A 53 2.42 -3.61 3.93
C THR A 53 3.26 -2.33 3.86
N MET A 54 3.86 -1.89 4.97
CA MET A 54 4.79 -0.76 5.00
C MET A 54 5.98 -0.99 4.06
N LEU A 55 6.57 -2.19 4.08
CA LEU A 55 7.68 -2.53 3.19
C LEU A 55 7.26 -2.40 1.72
N TYR A 56 6.10 -2.92 1.35
CA TYR A 56 5.62 -2.85 -0.03
C TYR A 56 5.36 -1.42 -0.49
N ASP A 57 4.74 -0.59 0.35
CA ASP A 57 4.51 0.81 0.03
C ASP A 57 5.82 1.59 -0.10
N ALA A 58 6.78 1.34 0.81
CA ALA A 58 8.10 1.95 0.76
C ALA A 58 8.88 1.55 -0.51
N MET A 59 8.80 0.29 -0.91
CA MET A 59 9.44 -0.19 -2.15
C MET A 59 8.84 0.49 -3.38
N GLU A 60 7.52 0.70 -3.42
CA GLU A 60 6.90 1.41 -4.53
C GLU A 60 7.29 2.90 -4.57
N TYR A 61 7.32 3.59 -3.42
CA TYR A 61 7.85 4.95 -3.38
C TYR A 61 9.31 5.02 -3.84
N ALA A 62 10.14 4.06 -3.43
CA ALA A 62 11.51 3.96 -3.90
C ALA A 62 11.59 3.75 -5.43
N SER A 63 10.70 2.93 -6.00
CA SER A 63 10.58 2.73 -7.45
C SER A 63 10.24 4.03 -8.18
N GLN A 64 9.29 4.82 -7.66
CA GLN A 64 8.92 6.12 -8.23
C GLN A 64 10.11 7.10 -8.23
N VAL A 65 10.84 7.21 -7.12
CA VAL A 65 12.06 8.03 -7.04
C VAL A 65 13.12 7.57 -8.04
N GLN A 66 13.32 6.26 -8.20
CA GLN A 66 14.28 5.72 -9.16
C GLN A 66 13.89 6.01 -10.61
N LYS A 67 12.59 5.94 -10.95
CA LYS A 67 12.08 6.33 -12.28
C LYS A 67 12.40 7.79 -12.55
N ASN A 68 12.15 8.70 -11.60
CA ASN A 68 12.47 10.12 -11.72
C ASN A 68 13.98 10.35 -11.86
N ALA A 69 14.82 9.65 -11.10
CA ALA A 69 16.27 9.73 -11.19
C ALA A 69 16.79 9.33 -12.60
N LYS A 70 16.19 8.31 -13.23
CA LYS A 70 16.53 7.91 -14.59
C LYS A 70 16.16 9.01 -15.59
N LEU A 71 15.01 9.67 -15.43
CA LEU A 71 14.59 10.79 -16.27
C LEU A 71 15.49 12.02 -16.12
N ILE A 72 15.89 12.35 -14.89
CA ILE A 72 16.83 13.45 -14.61
C ILE A 72 18.18 13.19 -15.29
N LYS A 73 18.73 11.98 -15.19
CA LYS A 73 19.99 11.60 -15.85
C LYS A 73 19.89 11.65 -17.36
N LYS A 74 18.74 11.25 -17.94
CA LYS A 74 18.52 11.33 -19.38
C LYS A 74 18.41 12.77 -19.85
N SER A 75 17.63 13.60 -19.15
CA SER A 75 17.47 15.02 -19.49
C SER A 75 18.75 15.85 -19.33
N GLY A 76 19.65 15.46 -18.46
CA GLY A 76 20.99 16.09 -18.33
C GLY A 76 21.92 15.81 -19.52
N ARG A 77 21.62 14.82 -20.37
CA ARG A 77 22.35 14.52 -21.63
C ARG A 77 21.72 15.18 -22.84
N GLU A 78 20.43 15.46 -22.81
CA GLU A 78 19.70 16.20 -23.82
C GLU A 78 19.59 17.67 -23.36
N LYS A 79 19.59 18.67 -24.27
CA LYS A 79 19.42 20.10 -23.92
C LYS A 79 18.09 20.29 -23.20
N ALA A 80 18.09 20.14 -21.87
CA ALA A 80 16.90 20.29 -21.05
C ALA A 80 16.54 21.78 -20.93
N GLU A 81 15.24 22.08 -21.05
CA GLU A 81 14.70 23.44 -20.91
C GLU A 81 14.97 24.04 -19.51
N ARG A 82 15.21 23.21 -18.51
CA ARG A 82 15.53 23.60 -17.15
C ARG A 82 16.82 22.94 -16.66
N LYS A 83 17.72 23.74 -16.11
CA LYS A 83 18.95 23.26 -15.44
C LYS A 83 18.57 22.55 -14.12
N VAL A 84 19.01 21.31 -13.97
CA VAL A 84 18.87 20.51 -12.74
C VAL A 84 19.93 21.00 -11.73
N ASP A 85 19.54 21.28 -10.49
CA ASP A 85 20.50 21.64 -9.45
C ASP A 85 21.22 20.40 -8.87
N SER A 86 22.28 20.63 -8.08
CA SER A 86 23.09 19.56 -7.53
C SER A 86 22.31 18.67 -6.55
N GLY A 87 21.37 19.25 -5.78
CA GLY A 87 20.54 18.51 -4.82
C GLY A 87 19.51 17.63 -5.55
N GLU A 88 18.87 18.15 -6.59
CA GLU A 88 17.94 17.40 -7.44
C GLU A 88 18.66 16.23 -8.14
N PHE A 89 19.88 16.49 -8.66
CA PHE A 89 20.66 15.44 -9.29
C PHE A 89 21.10 14.34 -8.32
N LEU A 90 21.53 14.74 -7.13
CA LEU A 90 21.97 13.80 -6.08
C LEU A 90 20.83 12.95 -5.55
N SER A 91 19.69 13.60 -5.26
CA SER A 91 18.50 12.90 -4.73
C SER A 91 17.77 12.08 -5.81
N GLY A 92 17.94 12.42 -7.09
CA GLY A 92 17.16 11.85 -8.19
C GLY A 92 15.68 12.29 -8.16
N PHE A 93 15.39 13.43 -7.51
CA PHE A 93 14.04 13.93 -7.31
C PHE A 93 14.05 15.47 -7.38
N ARG A 94 13.21 16.06 -8.22
CA ARG A 94 13.13 17.52 -8.40
C ARG A 94 12.25 18.14 -7.33
N LYS A 95 12.40 19.44 -7.08
CA LYS A 95 11.60 20.20 -6.11
C LYS A 95 10.11 20.20 -6.40
N ASP A 96 9.75 20.10 -7.65
CA ASP A 96 8.38 20.06 -8.18
C ASP A 96 7.86 18.65 -8.45
N ASP A 97 8.71 17.62 -8.36
CA ASP A 97 8.26 16.23 -8.43
C ASP A 97 7.31 15.90 -7.28
N ARG A 98 6.35 15.04 -7.54
CA ARG A 98 5.41 14.51 -6.54
C ARG A 98 5.32 13.01 -6.68
N LEU A 99 5.17 12.34 -5.54
CA LEU A 99 4.89 10.91 -5.51
C LEU A 99 3.40 10.66 -5.73
N ILE A 100 3.09 9.59 -6.42
CA ILE A 100 1.74 9.06 -6.49
C ILE A 100 1.49 8.30 -5.19
N PRO A 101 0.43 8.61 -4.43
CA PRO A 101 0.11 7.90 -3.20
C PRO A 101 -0.06 6.40 -3.44
N VAL A 102 0.44 5.60 -2.53
CA VAL A 102 0.26 4.15 -2.51
C VAL A 102 -0.69 3.80 -1.38
N ILE A 103 -1.72 3.01 -1.69
CA ILE A 103 -2.68 2.50 -0.71
C ILE A 103 -2.68 0.98 -0.82
N THR A 104 -2.31 0.29 0.24
CA THR A 104 -2.44 -1.16 0.33
C THR A 104 -3.66 -1.52 1.18
N LEU A 105 -4.59 -2.28 0.58
CA LEU A 105 -5.73 -2.87 1.28
C LEU A 105 -5.37 -4.30 1.68
N VAL A 106 -5.70 -4.66 2.91
CA VAL A 106 -5.61 -6.04 3.42
C VAL A 106 -7.03 -6.59 3.45
N LEU A 107 -7.31 -7.57 2.62
CA LEU A 107 -8.59 -8.25 2.55
C LEU A 107 -8.50 -9.58 3.31
N TYR A 108 -9.13 -9.65 4.46
CA TYR A 108 -9.14 -10.84 5.31
C TYR A 108 -10.38 -11.68 5.01
N LEU A 109 -10.21 -12.77 4.27
CA LEU A 109 -11.29 -13.64 3.83
C LEU A 109 -11.58 -14.76 4.85
N ASN A 110 -11.94 -14.37 6.08
CA ASN A 110 -12.26 -15.28 7.16
C ASN A 110 -13.46 -14.75 7.94
N PRO A 111 -14.39 -15.59 8.44
CA PRO A 111 -15.51 -15.18 9.25
C PRO A 111 -15.11 -14.69 10.65
N ASP A 112 -13.93 -15.08 11.14
CA ASP A 112 -13.42 -14.66 12.43
C ASP A 112 -12.98 -13.19 12.44
N ILE A 113 -12.99 -12.58 13.62
CA ILE A 113 -12.46 -11.23 13.82
C ILE A 113 -10.94 -11.24 13.68
N TRP A 114 -10.40 -10.23 13.02
CA TRP A 114 -8.97 -10.04 12.96
C TRP A 114 -8.39 -9.72 14.35
N ASP A 115 -7.57 -10.60 14.88
CA ASP A 115 -6.92 -10.48 16.21
C ASP A 115 -5.45 -10.04 16.15
N GLY A 116 -4.93 -9.77 14.93
CA GLY A 116 -3.56 -9.31 14.72
C GLY A 116 -3.36 -7.81 14.88
N PRO A 117 -2.10 -7.36 14.88
CA PRO A 117 -1.76 -5.94 14.89
C PRO A 117 -2.35 -5.21 13.69
N ARG A 118 -2.82 -3.97 13.91
CA ARG A 118 -3.35 -3.08 12.86
C ARG A 118 -2.42 -1.91 12.56
N SER A 119 -1.43 -1.71 13.43
CA SER A 119 -0.42 -0.67 13.28
C SER A 119 0.94 -1.14 13.80
N LEU A 120 2.00 -0.42 13.45
CA LEU A 120 3.32 -0.68 14.04
C LEU A 120 3.32 -0.42 15.54
N SER A 121 2.52 0.54 16.02
CA SER A 121 2.42 0.84 17.44
C SER A 121 1.89 -0.34 18.26
N ASP A 122 1.07 -1.21 17.67
CA ASP A 122 0.58 -2.44 18.32
C ASP A 122 1.69 -3.51 18.47
N MET A 123 2.81 -3.34 17.77
CA MET A 123 3.90 -4.31 17.68
C MET A 123 5.15 -3.90 18.47
N TYR A 124 5.20 -2.65 18.93
CA TYR A 124 6.40 -2.17 19.62
C TYR A 124 6.54 -2.76 21.02
N ALA A 125 7.77 -3.09 21.40
CA ALA A 125 8.11 -3.30 22.79
C ALA A 125 7.81 -2.03 23.61
N PRO A 126 7.54 -2.14 24.91
CA PRO A 126 7.32 -0.98 25.76
C PRO A 126 8.49 0.01 25.68
N TYR A 127 8.18 1.29 25.54
CA TYR A 127 9.15 2.37 25.43
C TYR A 127 8.70 3.60 26.25
N ASP A 128 9.63 4.49 26.53
CA ASP A 128 9.38 5.75 27.23
C ASP A 128 8.55 6.70 26.35
N ASP A 129 7.51 7.31 26.90
CA ASP A 129 6.64 8.26 26.19
C ASP A 129 7.42 9.46 25.61
N ALA A 130 8.57 9.80 26.15
CA ALA A 130 9.44 10.87 25.65
C ALA A 130 9.93 10.62 24.20
N ILE A 131 10.04 9.37 23.77
CA ILE A 131 10.45 9.03 22.39
C ILE A 131 9.29 8.92 21.42
N LYS A 132 8.04 8.86 21.90
CA LYS A 132 6.83 8.70 21.07
C LYS A 132 6.72 9.72 19.92
N PRO A 133 7.07 11.02 20.10
CA PRO A 133 7.02 11.99 19.00
C PRO A 133 8.01 11.71 17.85
N TYR A 134 9.00 10.86 18.06
CA TYR A 134 10.03 10.51 17.08
C TYR A 134 9.77 9.17 16.38
N ILE A 135 8.73 8.44 16.79
CA ILE A 135 8.37 7.14 16.24
C ILE A 135 7.27 7.34 15.20
N ASN A 136 7.55 6.96 13.97
CA ASN A 136 6.52 6.94 12.92
C ASN A 136 5.66 5.70 13.08
N ASP A 137 4.35 5.88 13.03
CA ASP A 137 3.39 4.78 12.97
C ASP A 137 2.99 4.49 11.53
N TYR A 138 2.63 3.25 11.26
CA TYR A 138 2.07 2.82 9.98
C TYR A 138 0.88 1.91 10.25
N LYS A 139 -0.28 2.24 9.67
CA LYS A 139 -1.55 1.52 9.85
C LYS A 139 -1.91 0.75 8.60
N ILE A 140 -2.44 -0.45 8.76
CA ILE A 140 -3.02 -1.21 7.66
C ILE A 140 -4.45 -0.73 7.36
N ASN A 141 -4.85 -0.84 6.09
CA ASN A 141 -6.24 -0.63 5.68
C ASN A 141 -6.90 -2.01 5.58
N LEU A 142 -7.45 -2.48 6.70
CA LEU A 142 -8.06 -3.80 6.81
C LEU A 142 -9.52 -3.77 6.37
N ILE A 143 -9.91 -4.75 5.56
CA ILE A 143 -11.28 -5.10 5.24
C ILE A 143 -11.51 -6.52 5.76
N SER A 144 -12.29 -6.65 6.84
CA SER A 144 -12.66 -7.91 7.46
C SER A 144 -14.19 -8.08 7.42
N PRO A 145 -14.72 -9.12 6.78
CA PRO A 145 -16.17 -9.36 6.71
C PRO A 145 -16.84 -9.38 8.08
N ALA A 146 -16.17 -9.95 9.09
CA ALA A 146 -16.68 -10.01 10.46
C ALA A 146 -17.02 -8.64 11.05
N GLU A 147 -16.29 -7.59 10.63
CA GLU A 147 -16.42 -6.23 11.15
C GLU A 147 -17.34 -5.33 10.32
N LEU A 148 -17.72 -5.76 9.10
CA LEU A 148 -18.60 -4.99 8.22
C LEU A 148 -20.05 -5.11 8.67
N GLY A 149 -20.76 -3.98 8.69
CA GLY A 149 -22.21 -3.93 8.83
C GLY A 149 -22.93 -4.20 7.51
N HIS A 150 -24.25 -4.42 7.58
CA HIS A 150 -25.07 -4.61 6.37
C HIS A 150 -24.93 -3.42 5.39
N GLU A 151 -24.90 -2.19 5.88
CA GLU A 151 -24.73 -0.99 5.05
C GLU A 151 -23.37 -0.95 4.35
N ASP A 152 -22.32 -1.56 4.91
CA ASP A 152 -21.01 -1.60 4.30
C ASP A 152 -20.98 -2.53 3.10
N PHE A 153 -21.68 -3.67 3.17
CA PHE A 153 -21.81 -4.58 2.03
C PHE A 153 -22.53 -3.91 0.85
N MET A 154 -23.49 -3.05 1.10
CA MET A 154 -24.23 -2.32 0.06
C MET A 154 -23.38 -1.27 -0.68
N LYS A 155 -22.23 -0.85 -0.12
CA LYS A 155 -21.28 0.05 -0.79
C LYS A 155 -20.49 -0.64 -1.90
N PHE A 156 -20.42 -1.96 -1.90
CA PHE A 156 -19.77 -2.72 -2.96
C PHE A 156 -20.72 -2.88 -4.15
N HIS A 157 -20.39 -2.24 -5.27
CA HIS A 157 -21.19 -2.32 -6.50
C HIS A 157 -20.89 -3.54 -7.38
N THR A 158 -20.11 -4.50 -6.85
CA THR A 158 -19.73 -5.74 -7.52
C THR A 158 -20.11 -6.95 -6.68
N ASP A 159 -19.94 -8.16 -7.22
CA ASP A 159 -20.19 -9.40 -6.47
C ASP A 159 -19.29 -9.59 -5.26
N LEU A 160 -18.22 -8.76 -5.12
CA LEU A 160 -17.36 -8.77 -3.94
C LEU A 160 -18.17 -8.57 -2.65
N GLY A 161 -19.13 -7.65 -2.62
CA GLY A 161 -20.00 -7.44 -1.45
C GLY A 161 -20.73 -8.70 -1.03
N LYS A 162 -21.33 -9.43 -2.00
CA LYS A 162 -22.02 -10.71 -1.75
C LYS A 162 -21.08 -11.79 -1.22
N VAL A 163 -19.86 -11.86 -1.78
CA VAL A 163 -18.84 -12.83 -1.33
C VAL A 163 -18.42 -12.53 0.11
N LEU A 164 -18.18 -11.27 0.45
CA LEU A 164 -17.82 -10.86 1.82
C LEU A 164 -18.96 -11.14 2.81
N GLU A 165 -20.20 -10.86 2.43
CA GLU A 165 -21.38 -11.15 3.23
C GLU A 165 -21.55 -12.66 3.45
N PHE A 166 -21.37 -13.46 2.39
CA PHE A 166 -21.38 -14.93 2.49
C PHE A 166 -20.29 -15.43 3.45
N ILE A 167 -19.06 -14.89 3.36
CA ILE A 167 -17.98 -15.28 4.26
C ILE A 167 -18.35 -14.98 5.72
N LYS A 168 -18.89 -13.78 5.99
CA LYS A 168 -19.31 -13.38 7.34
C LYS A 168 -20.23 -14.38 8.00
N PHE A 169 -21.16 -14.95 7.24
CA PHE A 169 -22.19 -15.86 7.76
C PHE A 169 -21.89 -17.34 7.50
N SER A 170 -20.71 -17.66 6.95
CA SER A 170 -20.37 -19.03 6.55
C SER A 170 -20.28 -20.01 7.72
N ASP A 171 -19.93 -19.53 8.92
CA ASP A 171 -19.87 -20.37 10.15
C ASP A 171 -21.23 -20.52 10.84
N ASP A 172 -22.22 -19.69 10.48
CA ASP A 172 -23.58 -19.77 11.01
C ASP A 172 -24.40 -20.84 10.25
N LYS A 173 -23.99 -22.11 10.38
CA LYS A 173 -24.71 -23.26 9.75
C LYS A 173 -26.17 -23.39 10.15
N GLY A 174 -26.69 -22.53 11.00
CA GLY A 174 -28.07 -22.51 11.47
C GLY A 174 -28.97 -21.42 10.90
N LYS A 175 -28.46 -20.51 10.05
CA LYS A 175 -29.23 -19.37 9.52
C LYS A 175 -29.46 -19.39 8.01
N MET A 176 -29.10 -20.47 7.33
CA MET A 176 -29.35 -20.67 5.91
C MET A 176 -30.48 -21.70 5.67
N GLU A 177 -31.55 -21.66 6.47
CA GLU A 177 -32.84 -22.28 6.17
C GLU A 177 -33.91 -21.23 5.87
#